data_b23bb59cea87a68739b9f153008a9817
#
_entry.id   b23bb59cea87a68739b9f153008a9817
#
_cell.length_a   1.000
_cell.length_b   1.000
_cell.length_c   1.000
_cell.angle_alpha   90.00
_cell.angle_beta   90.00
_cell.angle_gamma   90.00
#
_symmetry.space_group_name_H-M   'P 1'
#
loop_
_entity.id
_entity.type
_entity.pdbx_description
1 polymer ?
#
loop_
_entity_poly.entity_id
_entity_poly.type
_entity_poly.pdbx_seq_one_letter_code
_entity_poly.pdbx_strand_id
1 'polypeptide(L)'
;MGRIIVVEDNLTFSGYVCRLLKSKGFQAVSASTCNGAHKLFAKMCEDDIVLADLRLNDGDGILLLDELRKQGKRNPYIIMTDYDEVPTAVRSMKSGAEDYIPKKLIEDNLFPLLKTLQKRTERHETPIHERQSAAFREIDHKIKLVAPTNMSVLVLGENGTGKEHIAEKIHTMSKRAGKPFVAVDCGLLSKELAASALFGHEKGAFTGADAKRKGYWEEADGGTLFLDEIGNLPAEVQQMMLRALETKRYRPIGGNKEKAADVRIIAA
;
A
#
# COMPACT_ATOMS: atom_id res chain seq x y z
N MET A 1 -6.10 -16.89 -11.88
CA MET A 1 -6.37 -16.77 -10.42
C MET A 1 -5.24 -17.49 -9.70
N GLY A 2 -4.48 -16.76 -8.89
CA GLY A 2 -3.34 -17.28 -8.16
C GLY A 2 -3.74 -18.31 -7.10
N ARG A 3 -2.79 -19.07 -6.65
CA ARG A 3 -2.95 -20.05 -5.56
C ARG A 3 -2.75 -19.35 -4.22
N ILE A 4 -3.34 -19.89 -3.17
CA ILE A 4 -3.04 -19.50 -1.79
C ILE A 4 -2.06 -20.52 -1.20
N ILE A 5 -0.89 -20.05 -0.81
CA ILE A 5 0.16 -20.87 -0.19
C ILE A 5 0.00 -20.73 1.32
N VAL A 6 -0.44 -21.80 1.96
CA VAL A 6 -0.62 -21.87 3.42
C VAL A 6 0.64 -22.44 4.04
N VAL A 7 1.31 -21.68 4.89
CA VAL A 7 2.51 -22.12 5.63
C VAL A 7 2.13 -22.24 7.11
N GLU A 8 1.98 -23.46 7.58
CA GLU A 8 1.45 -23.77 8.91
C GLU A 8 1.94 -25.15 9.35
N ASP A 9 2.61 -25.22 10.48
CA ASP A 9 3.17 -26.49 11.01
C ASP A 9 2.14 -27.37 11.71
N ASN A 10 1.05 -26.79 12.23
CA ASN A 10 -0.08 -27.55 12.73
C ASN A 10 -0.89 -28.12 11.56
N LEU A 11 -0.69 -29.41 11.28
CA LEU A 11 -1.34 -30.11 10.15
C LEU A 11 -2.87 -30.08 10.22
N THR A 12 -3.45 -30.09 11.42
CA THR A 12 -4.90 -30.05 11.61
C THR A 12 -5.44 -28.69 11.18
N PHE A 13 -4.81 -27.62 11.65
CA PHE A 13 -5.20 -26.25 11.30
C PHE A 13 -4.91 -25.93 9.84
N SER A 14 -3.75 -26.35 9.32
CA SER A 14 -3.41 -26.23 7.90
C SER A 14 -4.47 -26.90 7.01
N GLY A 15 -4.86 -28.14 7.36
CA GLY A 15 -5.89 -28.89 6.65
C GLY A 15 -7.27 -28.21 6.74
N TYR A 16 -7.62 -27.63 7.87
CA TYR A 16 -8.85 -26.86 8.06
C TYR A 16 -8.87 -25.61 7.14
N VAL A 17 -7.81 -24.79 7.18
CA VAL A 17 -7.71 -23.58 6.33
C VAL A 17 -7.74 -23.94 4.85
N CYS A 18 -7.03 -24.99 4.42
CA CYS A 18 -7.06 -25.44 3.04
C CYS A 18 -8.45 -25.90 2.58
N ARG A 19 -9.21 -26.62 3.43
CA ARG A 19 -10.60 -26.98 3.13
C ARG A 19 -11.50 -25.77 3.05
N LEU A 20 -11.37 -24.84 3.98
CA LEU A 20 -12.11 -23.60 4.04
C LEU A 20 -11.90 -22.76 2.76
N LEU A 21 -10.65 -22.60 2.31
CA LEU A 21 -10.31 -21.91 1.07
C LEU A 21 -10.92 -22.59 -0.16
N LYS A 22 -10.80 -23.93 -0.25
CA LYS A 22 -11.35 -24.72 -1.36
C LYS A 22 -12.87 -24.65 -1.43
N SER A 23 -13.57 -24.64 -0.29
CA SER A 23 -15.04 -24.51 -0.24
C SER A 23 -15.54 -23.17 -0.81
N LYS A 24 -14.68 -22.15 -0.83
CA LYS A 24 -14.95 -20.82 -1.40
C LYS A 24 -14.38 -20.63 -2.81
N GLY A 25 -13.90 -21.71 -3.44
CA GLY A 25 -13.42 -21.72 -4.82
C GLY A 25 -11.94 -21.33 -5.01
N PHE A 26 -11.16 -21.17 -3.93
CA PHE A 26 -9.73 -20.87 -4.03
C PHE A 26 -8.90 -22.14 -4.21
N GLN A 27 -7.83 -22.05 -5.01
CA GLN A 27 -6.80 -23.07 -5.04
C GLN A 27 -5.85 -22.86 -3.86
N ALA A 28 -5.66 -23.88 -3.02
CA ALA A 28 -4.78 -23.82 -1.86
C ALA A 28 -3.76 -24.97 -1.90
N VAL A 29 -2.51 -24.63 -1.61
CA VAL A 29 -1.40 -25.57 -1.38
C VAL A 29 -0.80 -25.27 -0.02
N SER A 30 -0.22 -26.26 0.65
CA SER A 30 0.33 -26.07 1.99
C SER A 30 1.78 -26.55 2.12
N ALA A 31 2.50 -25.89 3.03
CA ALA A 31 3.80 -26.30 3.53
C ALA A 31 3.76 -26.30 5.07
N SER A 32 4.38 -27.29 5.71
CA SER A 32 4.44 -27.41 7.16
C SER A 32 5.77 -26.90 7.76
N THR A 33 6.67 -26.37 6.92
CA THR A 33 8.00 -25.92 7.32
C THR A 33 8.45 -24.74 6.46
N CYS A 34 9.37 -23.91 6.96
CA CYS A 34 10.01 -22.86 6.18
C CYS A 34 10.69 -23.41 4.93
N ASN A 35 11.38 -24.55 5.04
CA ASN A 35 12.03 -25.18 3.89
C ASN A 35 11.01 -25.64 2.84
N GLY A 36 9.85 -26.17 3.27
CA GLY A 36 8.73 -26.49 2.38
C GLY A 36 8.18 -25.23 1.68
N ALA A 37 8.03 -24.14 2.43
CA ALA A 37 7.58 -22.85 1.90
C ALA A 37 8.53 -22.32 0.82
N HIS A 38 9.86 -22.38 1.01
CA HIS A 38 10.84 -21.96 0.00
C HIS A 38 10.69 -22.72 -1.32
N LYS A 39 10.41 -24.02 -1.28
CA LYS A 39 10.16 -24.83 -2.50
C LYS A 39 8.92 -24.36 -3.26
N LEU A 40 7.87 -23.93 -2.53
CA LEU A 40 6.66 -23.37 -3.12
C LEU A 40 6.91 -21.96 -3.65
N PHE A 41 7.65 -21.14 -2.90
CA PHE A 41 8.01 -19.76 -3.31
C PHE A 41 8.87 -19.73 -4.58
N ALA A 42 9.74 -20.72 -4.80
CA ALA A 42 10.50 -20.84 -6.04
C ALA A 42 9.62 -21.00 -7.29
N LYS A 43 8.42 -21.57 -7.12
CA LYS A 43 7.43 -21.81 -8.20
C LYS A 43 6.22 -20.87 -8.12
N MET A 44 6.34 -19.76 -7.41
CA MET A 44 5.27 -18.82 -7.14
C MET A 44 5.06 -17.91 -8.35
N CYS A 45 3.80 -17.72 -8.73
CA CYS A 45 3.38 -16.74 -9.72
C CYS A 45 3.08 -15.40 -9.04
N GLU A 46 2.99 -14.32 -9.83
CA GLU A 46 2.73 -12.97 -9.31
C GLU A 46 1.40 -12.87 -8.56
N ASP A 47 0.40 -13.65 -8.97
CA ASP A 47 -0.95 -13.67 -8.36
C ASP A 47 -1.07 -14.55 -7.12
N ASP A 48 -0.05 -15.33 -6.78
CA ASP A 48 -0.10 -16.22 -5.61
C ASP A 48 -0.09 -15.37 -4.32
N ILE A 49 -0.90 -15.76 -3.33
CA ILE A 49 -1.00 -15.12 -2.02
C ILE A 49 -0.39 -16.07 -0.98
N VAL A 50 0.38 -15.54 -0.04
CA VAL A 50 0.92 -16.30 1.09
C VAL A 50 0.10 -16.04 2.33
N LEU A 51 -0.25 -17.12 3.03
CA LEU A 51 -0.90 -17.12 4.33
C LEU A 51 -0.02 -17.93 5.29
N ALA A 52 0.75 -17.29 6.13
CA ALA A 52 1.78 -17.93 6.95
C ALA A 52 1.51 -17.78 8.44
N ASP A 53 1.76 -18.85 9.19
CA ASP A 53 1.83 -18.74 10.65
C ASP A 53 3.02 -17.86 11.05
N LEU A 54 2.83 -17.08 12.10
CA LEU A 54 3.87 -16.27 12.71
C LEU A 54 5.00 -17.15 13.25
N ARG A 55 4.67 -18.26 13.94
CA ARG A 55 5.63 -19.16 14.56
C ARG A 55 5.57 -20.52 13.91
N LEU A 56 6.66 -20.94 13.30
CA LEU A 56 6.83 -22.25 12.71
C LEU A 56 7.89 -23.02 13.51
N ASN A 57 7.79 -24.35 13.52
CA ASN A 57 8.75 -25.19 14.25
C ASN A 57 10.21 -25.02 13.80
N ASP A 58 10.42 -24.61 12.54
CA ASP A 58 11.74 -24.41 11.93
C ASP A 58 12.03 -22.94 11.58
N GLY A 59 11.21 -21.97 12.07
CA GLY A 59 11.44 -20.57 11.80
C GLY A 59 10.31 -19.61 12.18
N ASP A 60 10.32 -18.43 11.58
CA ASP A 60 9.42 -17.31 11.87
C ASP A 60 8.82 -16.79 10.56
N GLY A 61 7.50 -16.62 10.53
CA GLY A 61 6.76 -16.16 9.35
C GLY A 61 7.19 -14.76 8.88
N ILE A 62 7.66 -13.88 9.80
CA ILE A 62 8.17 -12.55 9.42
C ILE A 62 9.53 -12.69 8.71
N LEU A 63 10.40 -13.60 9.18
CA LEU A 63 11.67 -13.84 8.51
C LEU A 63 11.48 -14.39 7.10
N LEU A 64 10.51 -15.30 6.90
CA LEU A 64 10.12 -15.79 5.58
C LEU A 64 9.64 -14.65 4.67
N LEU A 65 8.87 -13.70 5.21
CA LEU A 65 8.44 -12.51 4.47
C LEU A 65 9.64 -11.65 4.06
N ASP A 66 10.56 -11.36 5.00
CA ASP A 66 11.76 -10.56 4.73
C ASP A 66 12.62 -11.20 3.62
N GLU A 67 12.77 -12.52 3.63
CA GLU A 67 13.50 -13.25 2.59
C GLU A 67 12.78 -13.18 1.23
N LEU A 68 11.45 -13.31 1.22
CA LEU A 68 10.65 -13.16 0.01
C LEU A 68 10.81 -11.76 -0.60
N ARG A 69 10.81 -10.72 0.24
CA ARG A 69 11.02 -9.32 -0.18
C ARG A 69 12.43 -9.09 -0.72
N LYS A 70 13.47 -9.69 -0.12
CA LYS A 70 14.87 -9.65 -0.61
C LYS A 70 15.02 -10.30 -1.99
N GLN A 71 14.20 -11.29 -2.31
CA GLN A 71 14.14 -11.91 -3.64
C GLN A 71 13.38 -11.07 -4.68
N GLY A 72 12.92 -9.87 -4.32
CA GLY A 72 12.16 -8.96 -5.20
C GLY A 72 10.70 -9.33 -5.38
N LYS A 73 10.20 -10.36 -4.70
CA LYS A 73 8.81 -10.79 -4.81
C LYS A 73 7.90 -9.89 -3.97
N ARG A 74 6.81 -9.41 -4.58
CA ARG A 74 5.86 -8.47 -3.98
C ARG A 74 4.49 -9.08 -3.71
N ASN A 75 4.37 -10.40 -3.80
CA ASN A 75 3.14 -11.14 -3.53
C ASN A 75 2.50 -10.73 -2.19
N PRO A 76 1.16 -10.62 -2.12
CA PRO A 76 0.46 -10.38 -0.85
C PRO A 76 0.82 -11.45 0.17
N TYR A 77 1.18 -11.01 1.37
CA TYR A 77 1.62 -11.88 2.46
C TYR A 77 0.82 -11.56 3.72
N ILE A 78 0.05 -12.53 4.19
CA ILE A 78 -0.82 -12.42 5.36
C ILE A 78 -0.22 -13.27 6.47
N ILE A 79 -0.11 -12.71 7.67
CA ILE A 79 0.36 -13.46 8.84
C ILE A 79 -0.82 -13.93 9.67
N MET A 80 -0.82 -15.22 10.00
CA MET A 80 -1.74 -15.82 10.97
C MET A 80 -1.04 -15.95 12.32
N THR A 81 -1.79 -15.91 13.41
CA THR A 81 -1.23 -16.06 14.76
C THR A 81 -2.25 -16.56 15.76
N ASP A 82 -1.78 -17.31 16.74
CA ASP A 82 -2.56 -17.64 17.94
C ASP A 82 -2.54 -16.53 18.99
N TYR A 83 -1.64 -15.55 18.85
CA TYR A 83 -1.37 -14.51 19.86
C TYR A 83 -1.78 -13.13 19.35
N ASP A 84 -2.62 -12.42 20.13
CA ASP A 84 -3.02 -11.04 19.87
C ASP A 84 -1.98 -10.05 20.46
N GLU A 85 -0.76 -10.05 19.93
CA GLU A 85 0.30 -9.16 20.40
C GLU A 85 0.45 -7.95 19.47
N VAL A 86 0.05 -6.78 19.94
CA VAL A 86 0.16 -5.51 19.19
C VAL A 86 1.59 -5.23 18.65
N PRO A 87 2.67 -5.43 19.45
CA PRO A 87 4.02 -5.18 18.95
C PRO A 87 4.40 -6.07 17.75
N THR A 88 3.95 -7.31 17.74
CA THR A 88 4.23 -8.28 16.68
C THR A 88 3.43 -7.95 15.42
N ALA A 89 2.17 -7.55 15.56
CA ALA A 89 1.36 -7.06 14.45
C ALA A 89 2.01 -5.84 13.79
N VAL A 90 2.45 -4.86 14.56
CA VAL A 90 3.16 -3.67 14.04
C VAL A 90 4.46 -4.04 13.32
N ARG A 91 5.23 -5.01 13.85
CA ARG A 91 6.45 -5.50 13.20
C ARG A 91 6.13 -6.17 11.85
N SER A 92 5.12 -7.02 11.80
CA SER A 92 4.67 -7.69 10.59
C SER A 92 4.30 -6.71 9.47
N MET A 93 3.52 -5.69 9.82
CA MET A 93 3.13 -4.64 8.86
C MET A 93 4.34 -3.82 8.38
N LYS A 94 5.30 -3.51 9.26
CA LYS A 94 6.55 -2.82 8.87
C LYS A 94 7.43 -3.65 7.95
N SER A 95 7.41 -4.98 8.06
CA SER A 95 8.11 -5.91 7.15
C SER A 95 7.40 -6.06 5.79
N GLY A 96 6.24 -5.43 5.62
CA GLY A 96 5.47 -5.45 4.37
C GLY A 96 4.49 -6.61 4.27
N ALA A 97 3.96 -7.08 5.42
CA ALA A 97 2.77 -7.93 5.43
C ALA A 97 1.55 -7.12 4.97
N GLU A 98 0.65 -7.75 4.25
CA GLU A 98 -0.61 -7.15 3.83
C GLU A 98 -1.60 -7.04 4.99
N ASP A 99 -1.60 -8.06 5.87
CA ASP A 99 -2.44 -8.08 7.07
C ASP A 99 -1.91 -9.07 8.11
N TYR A 100 -2.47 -9.00 9.32
CA TYR A 100 -2.18 -9.83 10.48
C TYR A 100 -3.49 -10.32 11.09
N ILE A 101 -3.78 -11.62 10.98
CA ILE A 101 -5.07 -12.21 11.34
C ILE A 101 -4.90 -13.19 12.52
N PRO A 102 -5.57 -12.98 13.66
CA PRO A 102 -5.68 -14.00 14.69
C PRO A 102 -6.35 -15.26 14.14
N LYS A 103 -5.79 -16.45 14.39
CA LYS A 103 -6.31 -17.74 13.90
C LYS A 103 -7.78 -17.95 14.28
N LYS A 104 -8.20 -17.49 15.45
CA LYS A 104 -9.61 -17.54 15.92
C LYS A 104 -10.59 -16.72 15.09
N LEU A 105 -10.09 -15.71 14.34
CA LEU A 105 -10.90 -14.80 13.51
C LEU A 105 -10.70 -15.05 12.01
N ILE A 106 -10.09 -16.19 11.64
CA ILE A 106 -9.69 -16.44 10.25
C ILE A 106 -10.90 -16.53 9.31
N GLU A 107 -12.02 -17.09 9.75
CA GLU A 107 -13.24 -17.19 8.94
C GLU A 107 -13.84 -15.83 8.62
N ASP A 108 -13.85 -14.94 9.59
CA ASP A 108 -14.48 -13.61 9.45
C ASP A 108 -13.61 -12.64 8.66
N ASN A 109 -12.28 -12.67 8.86
CA ASN A 109 -11.38 -11.64 8.33
C ASN A 109 -10.70 -12.05 7.02
N LEU A 110 -10.42 -13.34 6.80
CA LEU A 110 -9.66 -13.79 5.65
C LEU A 110 -10.38 -13.52 4.32
N PHE A 111 -11.67 -13.84 4.22
CA PHE A 111 -12.38 -13.73 2.95
C PHE A 111 -12.66 -12.30 2.48
N PRO A 112 -13.03 -11.35 3.35
CA PRO A 112 -13.09 -9.94 2.98
C PRO A 112 -11.74 -9.43 2.45
N LEU A 113 -10.64 -9.79 3.12
CA LEU A 113 -9.29 -9.42 2.71
C LEU A 113 -8.92 -10.04 1.35
N LEU A 114 -9.13 -11.35 1.16
CA LEU A 114 -8.86 -12.02 -0.11
C LEU A 114 -9.65 -11.41 -1.26
N LYS A 115 -10.91 -11.05 -1.07
CA LYS A 115 -11.72 -10.36 -2.08
C LYS A 115 -11.14 -8.99 -2.44
N THR A 116 -10.60 -8.28 -1.46
CA THR A 116 -9.95 -6.98 -1.68
C THR A 116 -8.66 -7.15 -2.48
N LEU A 117 -7.84 -8.13 -2.11
CA LEU A 117 -6.60 -8.47 -2.81
C LEU A 117 -6.86 -8.92 -4.24
N GLN A 118 -7.88 -9.78 -4.47
CA GLN A 118 -8.27 -10.19 -5.82
C GLN A 118 -8.69 -9.00 -6.68
N LYS A 119 -9.48 -8.08 -6.15
CA LYS A 119 -9.86 -6.86 -6.88
C LYS A 119 -8.64 -5.98 -7.21
N ARG A 120 -7.58 -6.00 -6.37
CA ARG A 120 -6.32 -5.33 -6.67
C ARG A 120 -5.58 -6.04 -7.82
N THR A 121 -5.47 -7.37 -7.78
CA THR A 121 -4.82 -8.17 -8.83
C THR A 121 -5.58 -8.05 -10.15
N GLU A 122 -6.90 -8.14 -10.12
CA GLU A 122 -7.75 -7.91 -11.30
C GLU A 122 -7.61 -6.47 -11.85
N ARG A 123 -7.35 -5.48 -10.99
CA ARG A 123 -7.05 -4.10 -11.43
C ARG A 123 -5.68 -3.98 -12.10
N HIS A 124 -4.70 -4.83 -11.73
CA HIS A 124 -3.40 -4.90 -12.41
C HIS A 124 -3.44 -5.73 -13.71
N GLU A 125 -4.35 -6.72 -13.81
CA GLU A 125 -4.49 -7.59 -14.99
C GLU A 125 -5.60 -7.17 -15.96
N THR A 126 -6.53 -6.31 -15.56
CA THR A 126 -7.34 -5.70 -16.60
C THR A 126 -6.39 -4.84 -17.42
N PRO A 127 -6.04 -5.27 -18.66
CA PRO A 127 -5.64 -4.30 -19.65
C PRO A 127 -6.73 -3.25 -19.52
N ILE A 128 -6.35 -2.01 -19.30
CA ILE A 128 -7.29 -0.91 -19.36
C ILE A 128 -8.13 -1.25 -20.58
N HIS A 129 -9.36 -1.72 -20.40
CA HIS A 129 -10.30 -1.64 -21.47
C HIS A 129 -10.19 -0.17 -21.84
N GLU A 130 -9.46 0.09 -22.94
CA GLU A 130 -9.51 1.39 -23.57
C GLU A 130 -11.00 1.65 -23.69
N ARG A 131 -11.53 2.37 -22.70
CA ARG A 131 -12.93 2.72 -22.69
C ARG A 131 -13.06 3.55 -23.95
N GLN A 132 -13.54 2.92 -25.01
CA GLN A 132 -13.68 3.53 -26.34
C GLN A 132 -14.77 4.62 -26.34
N SER A 133 -15.25 5.00 -25.15
CA SER A 133 -16.18 6.11 -25.02
C SER A 133 -15.51 7.42 -25.46
N ALA A 134 -16.24 8.27 -26.14
CA ALA A 134 -15.75 9.59 -26.55
C ALA A 134 -15.22 10.40 -25.35
N ALA A 135 -15.86 10.28 -24.18
CA ALA A 135 -15.43 10.91 -22.94
C ALA A 135 -14.03 10.42 -22.47
N PHE A 136 -13.76 9.12 -22.56
CA PHE A 136 -12.45 8.60 -22.15
C PHE A 136 -11.33 9.02 -23.11
N ARG A 137 -11.62 9.10 -24.41
CA ARG A 137 -10.66 9.63 -25.40
C ARG A 137 -10.30 11.08 -25.13
N GLU A 138 -11.27 11.88 -24.70
CA GLU A 138 -11.02 13.27 -24.29
C GLU A 138 -10.13 13.36 -23.05
N ILE A 139 -10.38 12.51 -22.03
CA ILE A 139 -9.54 12.41 -20.81
C ILE A 139 -8.11 11.98 -21.21
N ASP A 140 -7.96 10.96 -22.05
CA ASP A 140 -6.66 10.49 -22.50
C ASP A 140 -5.88 11.57 -23.26
N HIS A 141 -6.57 12.35 -24.09
CA HIS A 141 -5.97 13.51 -24.74
C HIS A 141 -5.49 14.57 -23.72
N LYS A 142 -6.30 14.90 -22.72
CA LYS A 142 -5.91 15.82 -21.63
C LYS A 142 -4.72 15.30 -20.83
N ILE A 143 -4.68 13.98 -20.55
CA ILE A 143 -3.54 13.34 -19.88
C ILE A 143 -2.26 13.54 -20.70
N LYS A 144 -2.28 13.27 -22.01
CA LYS A 144 -1.13 13.44 -22.91
C LYS A 144 -0.62 14.89 -22.95
N LEU A 145 -1.50 15.86 -22.84
CA LEU A 145 -1.13 17.28 -22.80
C LEU A 145 -0.51 17.68 -21.47
N VAL A 146 -1.06 17.21 -20.33
CA VAL A 146 -0.64 17.67 -19.00
C VAL A 146 0.54 16.86 -18.44
N ALA A 147 0.68 15.59 -18.80
CA ALA A 147 1.70 14.70 -18.26
C ALA A 147 3.13 15.25 -18.40
N PRO A 148 3.56 15.77 -19.57
CA PRO A 148 4.93 16.28 -19.76
C PRO A 148 5.22 17.58 -18.98
N THR A 149 4.19 18.22 -18.41
CA THR A 149 4.34 19.47 -17.67
C THR A 149 4.62 19.22 -16.18
N ASN A 150 5.02 20.27 -15.44
CA ASN A 150 5.12 20.22 -13.98
C ASN A 150 3.88 20.83 -13.28
N MET A 151 2.80 21.03 -14.02
CA MET A 151 1.56 21.59 -13.45
C MET A 151 0.96 20.64 -12.42
N SER A 152 0.42 21.18 -11.34
CA SER A 152 -0.47 20.43 -10.44
C SER A 152 -1.77 20.11 -11.18
N VAL A 153 -2.35 18.95 -10.88
CA VAL A 153 -3.54 18.45 -11.56
C VAL A 153 -4.60 18.11 -10.51
N LEU A 154 -5.82 18.55 -10.74
CA LEU A 154 -7.00 18.12 -9.99
C LEU A 154 -7.83 17.17 -10.87
N VAL A 155 -8.04 15.95 -10.38
CA VAL A 155 -8.84 14.91 -11.04
C VAL A 155 -10.22 14.87 -10.39
N LEU A 156 -11.25 15.29 -11.12
CA LEU A 156 -12.61 15.29 -10.62
C LEU A 156 -13.39 14.07 -11.10
N GLY A 157 -14.15 13.45 -10.21
CA GLY A 157 -14.99 12.30 -10.52
C GLY A 157 -15.58 11.65 -9.27
N GLU A 158 -16.60 10.83 -9.45
CA GLU A 158 -17.22 10.06 -8.37
C GLU A 158 -16.26 9.03 -7.76
N ASN A 159 -16.59 8.54 -6.56
CA ASN A 159 -15.80 7.51 -5.92
C ASN A 159 -15.80 6.22 -6.75
N GLY A 160 -14.64 5.56 -6.87
CA GLY A 160 -14.50 4.33 -7.65
C GLY A 160 -14.37 4.52 -9.17
N THR A 161 -14.32 5.75 -9.70
CA THR A 161 -14.14 6.01 -11.14
C THR A 161 -12.73 5.79 -11.66
N GLY A 162 -11.76 5.48 -10.79
CA GLY A 162 -10.37 5.21 -11.15
C GLY A 162 -9.49 6.45 -11.20
N LYS A 163 -9.73 7.44 -10.32
CA LYS A 163 -8.92 8.67 -10.22
C LYS A 163 -7.45 8.40 -9.95
N GLU A 164 -7.15 7.45 -9.07
CA GLU A 164 -5.78 7.01 -8.77
C GLU A 164 -5.06 6.49 -10.03
N HIS A 165 -5.75 5.69 -10.85
CA HIS A 165 -5.20 5.17 -12.10
C HIS A 165 -4.90 6.30 -13.12
N ILE A 166 -5.75 7.33 -13.17
CA ILE A 166 -5.49 8.53 -13.98
C ILE A 166 -4.22 9.23 -13.47
N ALA A 167 -4.05 9.35 -12.15
CA ALA A 167 -2.87 9.96 -11.54
C ALA A 167 -1.59 9.16 -11.84
N GLU A 168 -1.62 7.84 -11.73
CA GLU A 168 -0.51 6.96 -12.13
C GLU A 168 -0.17 7.11 -13.61
N LYS A 169 -1.18 7.16 -14.48
CA LYS A 169 -0.97 7.36 -15.94
C LYS A 169 -0.33 8.72 -16.22
N ILE A 170 -0.76 9.78 -15.55
CA ILE A 170 -0.12 11.10 -15.66
C ILE A 170 1.35 11.04 -15.21
N HIS A 171 1.65 10.36 -14.10
CA HIS A 171 3.01 10.20 -13.60
C HIS A 171 3.88 9.41 -14.58
N THR A 172 3.42 8.23 -15.04
CA THR A 172 4.18 7.36 -15.96
C THR A 172 4.46 7.98 -17.31
N MET A 173 3.60 8.89 -17.76
CA MET A 173 3.79 9.66 -19.01
C MET A 173 4.54 10.98 -18.79
N SER A 174 4.96 11.29 -17.56
CA SER A 174 5.64 12.54 -17.21
C SER A 174 7.17 12.44 -17.30
N LYS A 175 7.84 13.58 -17.19
CA LYS A 175 9.31 13.64 -17.03
C LYS A 175 9.79 13.01 -15.72
N ARG A 176 8.88 12.65 -14.82
CA ARG A 176 9.14 12.06 -13.50
C ARG A 176 8.81 10.56 -13.45
N ALA A 177 8.58 9.89 -14.59
CA ALA A 177 8.17 8.48 -14.67
C ALA A 177 9.08 7.49 -13.90
N GLY A 178 10.38 7.78 -13.81
CA GLY A 178 11.34 6.95 -13.04
C GLY A 178 11.60 7.45 -11.61
N LYS A 179 10.79 8.39 -11.10
CA LYS A 179 10.92 8.99 -9.79
C LYS A 179 9.83 8.45 -8.85
N PRO A 180 9.90 8.71 -7.52
CA PRO A 180 8.87 8.24 -6.60
C PRO A 180 7.47 8.68 -7.00
N PHE A 181 6.51 7.77 -6.92
CA PHE A 181 5.08 8.05 -6.93
C PHE A 181 4.53 7.64 -5.56
N VAL A 182 4.09 8.62 -4.78
CA VAL A 182 3.56 8.42 -3.44
C VAL A 182 2.07 8.73 -3.48
N ALA A 183 1.24 7.71 -3.22
CA ALA A 183 -0.21 7.86 -3.12
C ALA A 183 -0.64 7.91 -1.65
N VAL A 184 -1.47 8.88 -1.31
CA VAL A 184 -1.98 9.08 0.05
C VAL A 184 -3.49 9.26 -0.02
N ASP A 185 -4.21 8.40 0.70
CA ASP A 185 -5.62 8.58 0.98
C ASP A 185 -5.78 9.51 2.19
N CYS A 186 -6.25 10.74 1.95
CA CYS A 186 -6.41 11.74 2.99
C CYS A 186 -7.60 11.43 3.91
N GLY A 187 -8.55 10.59 3.48
CA GLY A 187 -9.67 10.15 4.30
C GLY A 187 -9.27 9.22 5.43
N LEU A 188 -8.15 8.50 5.27
CA LEU A 188 -7.60 7.61 6.29
C LEU A 188 -6.69 8.32 7.31
N LEU A 189 -6.35 9.60 7.07
CA LEU A 189 -5.51 10.35 8.00
C LEU A 189 -6.36 10.96 9.13
N SER A 190 -6.03 10.63 10.38
CA SER A 190 -6.65 11.34 11.50
C SER A 190 -6.30 12.83 11.45
N LYS A 191 -7.25 13.68 11.83
CA LYS A 191 -7.09 15.14 11.75
C LYS A 191 -5.86 15.63 12.51
N GLU A 192 -5.55 14.99 13.64
CA GLU A 192 -4.44 15.33 14.54
C GLU A 192 -3.08 14.93 13.95
N LEU A 193 -3.03 13.87 13.14
CA LEU A 193 -1.79 13.34 12.59
C LEU A 193 -1.55 13.70 11.13
N ALA A 194 -2.55 14.26 10.43
CA ALA A 194 -2.46 14.57 9.01
C ALA A 194 -1.25 15.48 8.66
N ALA A 195 -1.02 16.53 9.44
CA ALA A 195 0.14 17.41 9.25
C ALA A 195 1.47 16.66 9.43
N SER A 196 1.55 15.82 10.46
CA SER A 196 2.73 15.00 10.76
C SER A 196 2.96 13.91 9.70
N ALA A 197 1.91 13.30 9.17
CA ALA A 197 2.00 12.31 8.09
C ALA A 197 2.51 12.94 6.80
N LEU A 198 1.97 14.11 6.42
CA LEU A 198 2.34 14.79 5.18
C LEU A 198 3.74 15.43 5.25
N PHE A 199 4.05 16.18 6.32
CA PHE A 199 5.27 16.98 6.41
C PHE A 199 6.36 16.38 7.30
N GLY A 200 6.06 15.27 8.00
CA GLY A 200 6.97 14.68 8.98
C GLY A 200 7.02 15.45 10.29
N HIS A 201 7.75 14.94 11.27
CA HIS A 201 7.95 15.58 12.56
C HIS A 201 9.35 15.36 13.11
N GLU A 202 9.79 16.28 13.94
CA GLU A 202 10.99 16.12 14.76
C GLU A 202 10.64 15.40 16.07
N LYS A 203 11.64 14.77 16.71
CA LYS A 203 11.46 14.14 18.02
C LYS A 203 10.93 15.16 19.03
N GLY A 204 9.90 14.78 19.79
CA GLY A 204 9.28 15.65 20.81
C GLY A 204 8.31 16.69 20.28
N ALA A 205 7.92 16.64 19.02
CA ALA A 205 7.00 17.60 18.41
C ALA A 205 5.57 17.59 19.02
N PHE A 206 5.16 16.44 19.53
CA PHE A 206 3.88 16.23 20.26
C PHE A 206 3.98 15.00 21.16
N THR A 207 3.00 14.76 22.03
CA THR A 207 2.94 13.59 22.91
C THR A 207 2.88 12.31 22.09
N GLY A 208 3.89 11.45 22.21
CA GLY A 208 4.06 10.23 21.40
C GLY A 208 5.01 10.37 20.20
N ALA A 209 5.62 11.54 19.97
CA ALA A 209 6.66 11.74 18.97
C ALA A 209 8.05 11.31 19.51
N ASP A 210 8.22 10.01 19.75
CA ASP A 210 9.44 9.45 20.37
C ASP A 210 10.65 9.48 19.45
N ALA A 211 10.43 9.53 18.14
CA ALA A 211 11.47 9.58 17.12
C ALA A 211 11.10 10.57 16.00
N LYS A 212 12.11 11.06 15.31
CA LYS A 212 11.93 11.84 14.07
C LYS A 212 11.36 10.94 12.98
N ARG A 213 10.36 11.44 12.22
CA ARG A 213 9.76 10.72 11.09
C ARG A 213 9.73 11.63 9.86
N LYS A 214 10.07 11.04 8.70
CA LYS A 214 9.85 11.66 7.40
C LYS A 214 8.36 11.68 7.07
N GLY A 215 7.91 12.70 6.35
CA GLY A 215 6.56 12.79 5.82
C GLY A 215 6.50 12.42 4.34
N TYR A 216 5.29 12.19 3.84
CA TYR A 216 5.05 11.87 2.43
C TYR A 216 5.59 12.93 1.46
N TRP A 217 5.66 14.20 1.88
CA TRP A 217 6.26 15.27 1.09
C TRP A 217 7.75 15.06 0.84
N GLU A 218 8.48 14.57 1.84
CA GLU A 218 9.91 14.23 1.72
C GLU A 218 10.10 12.92 0.92
N GLU A 219 9.20 11.96 1.06
CA GLU A 219 9.24 10.70 0.34
C GLU A 219 8.99 10.88 -1.16
N ALA A 220 8.16 11.86 -1.52
CA ALA A 220 7.83 12.19 -2.91
C ALA A 220 8.83 13.17 -3.57
N ASP A 221 9.91 13.55 -2.89
CA ASP A 221 10.86 14.54 -3.43
C ASP A 221 11.47 14.11 -4.77
N GLY A 222 11.47 15.01 -5.74
CA GLY A 222 11.84 14.78 -7.13
C GLY A 222 10.77 14.05 -7.94
N GLY A 223 9.70 13.55 -7.31
CA GLY A 223 8.65 12.72 -7.88
C GLY A 223 7.27 13.36 -7.90
N THR A 224 6.25 12.54 -7.64
CA THR A 224 4.83 12.92 -7.65
C THR A 224 4.15 12.46 -6.37
N LEU A 225 3.39 13.34 -5.74
CA LEU A 225 2.51 13.03 -4.62
C LEU A 225 1.06 13.08 -5.11
N PHE A 226 0.38 11.95 -5.04
CA PHE A 226 -1.05 11.84 -5.30
C PHE A 226 -1.82 11.89 -3.99
N LEU A 227 -2.82 12.76 -3.91
CA LEU A 227 -3.65 12.99 -2.74
C LEU A 227 -5.09 12.68 -3.11
N ASP A 228 -5.59 11.52 -2.69
CA ASP A 228 -7.00 11.19 -2.84
C ASP A 228 -7.81 11.79 -1.68
N GLU A 229 -9.03 12.19 -1.98
CA GLU A 229 -9.95 12.83 -1.03
C GLU A 229 -9.33 14.04 -0.29
N ILE A 230 -8.61 14.90 -1.01
CA ILE A 230 -7.91 16.07 -0.46
C ILE A 230 -8.81 16.99 0.38
N GLY A 231 -10.11 17.00 0.10
CA GLY A 231 -11.11 17.77 0.85
C GLY A 231 -11.26 17.35 2.31
N ASN A 232 -10.84 16.13 2.67
CA ASN A 232 -10.89 15.62 4.05
C ASN A 232 -9.76 16.14 4.94
N LEU A 233 -8.75 16.79 4.37
CA LEU A 233 -7.67 17.41 5.15
C LEU A 233 -8.16 18.61 5.95
N PRO A 234 -7.70 18.77 7.21
CA PRO A 234 -7.95 19.99 7.99
C PRO A 234 -7.47 21.25 7.25
N ALA A 235 -8.20 22.35 7.41
CA ALA A 235 -7.89 23.64 6.74
C ALA A 235 -6.46 24.12 6.99
N GLU A 236 -5.93 23.89 8.19
CA GLU A 236 -4.55 24.22 8.56
C GLU A 236 -3.53 23.45 7.71
N VAL A 237 -3.80 22.16 7.47
CA VAL A 237 -2.93 21.29 6.66
C VAL A 237 -3.01 21.71 5.19
N GLN A 238 -4.20 22.10 4.70
CA GLN A 238 -4.36 22.63 3.34
C GLN A 238 -3.57 23.94 3.16
N GLN A 239 -3.55 24.83 4.16
CA GLN A 239 -2.73 26.04 4.12
C GLN A 239 -1.23 25.75 4.10
N MET A 240 -0.77 24.77 4.89
CA MET A 240 0.62 24.32 4.86
C MET A 240 1.01 23.78 3.48
N MET A 241 0.12 23.00 2.86
CA MET A 241 0.31 22.46 1.51
C MET A 241 0.40 23.58 0.46
N LEU A 242 -0.52 24.56 0.51
CA LEU A 242 -0.50 25.69 -0.41
C LEU A 242 0.85 26.41 -0.34
N ARG A 243 1.31 26.72 0.87
CA ARG A 243 2.62 27.33 1.08
C ARG A 243 3.77 26.48 0.53
N ALA A 244 3.73 25.15 0.76
CA ALA A 244 4.77 24.24 0.28
C ALA A 244 4.79 24.17 -1.26
N LEU A 245 3.63 24.24 -1.91
CA LEU A 245 3.51 24.29 -3.37
C LEU A 245 4.10 25.57 -3.97
N GLU A 246 3.78 26.72 -3.36
CA GLU A 246 4.24 28.03 -3.85
C GLU A 246 5.74 28.23 -3.67
N THR A 247 6.25 27.86 -2.47
CA THR A 247 7.65 28.14 -2.10
C THR A 247 8.61 27.00 -2.43
N LYS A 248 8.10 25.79 -2.76
CA LYS A 248 8.85 24.55 -2.85
C LYS A 248 9.64 24.23 -1.57
N ARG A 249 9.13 24.70 -0.44
CA ARG A 249 9.70 24.53 0.88
C ARG A 249 8.62 24.16 1.88
N TYR A 250 8.94 23.28 2.78
CA TYR A 250 8.06 22.88 3.87
C TYR A 250 8.85 22.80 5.19
N ARG A 251 8.12 22.77 6.30
CA ARG A 251 8.70 22.63 7.63
C ARG A 251 8.09 21.44 8.33
N PRO A 252 8.89 20.46 8.81
CA PRO A 252 8.41 19.38 9.67
C PRO A 252 7.77 19.93 10.95
N ILE A 253 6.80 19.19 11.49
CA ILE A 253 6.13 19.58 12.74
C ILE A 253 7.15 19.59 13.88
N GLY A 254 7.15 20.66 14.70
CA GLY A 254 8.14 20.86 15.75
C GLY A 254 9.55 21.24 15.26
N GLY A 255 9.76 21.31 13.95
CA GLY A 255 11.04 21.71 13.37
C GLY A 255 11.19 23.21 13.18
N ASN A 256 12.43 23.72 13.32
CA ASN A 256 12.76 25.14 13.11
C ASN A 256 13.36 25.43 11.73
N LYS A 257 13.74 24.39 10.97
CA LYS A 257 14.39 24.54 9.67
C LYS A 257 13.42 24.18 8.55
N GLU A 258 13.37 25.04 7.53
CA GLU A 258 12.68 24.71 6.28
C GLU A 258 13.53 23.75 5.45
N LYS A 259 12.87 22.82 4.79
CA LYS A 259 13.45 21.88 3.83
C LYS A 259 12.93 22.20 2.43
N ALA A 260 13.77 22.11 1.43
CA ALA A 260 13.35 22.17 0.04
C ALA A 260 12.85 20.80 -0.41
N ALA A 261 11.80 20.77 -1.24
CA ALA A 261 11.34 19.57 -1.93
C ALA A 261 10.67 19.96 -3.25
N ASP A 262 11.02 19.26 -4.32
CA ASP A 262 10.43 19.47 -5.64
C ASP A 262 9.41 18.37 -5.93
N VAL A 263 8.20 18.55 -5.45
CA VAL A 263 7.10 17.58 -5.56
C VAL A 263 6.06 18.08 -6.56
N ARG A 264 5.69 17.22 -7.53
CA ARG A 264 4.52 17.43 -8.36
C ARG A 264 3.28 16.92 -7.64
N ILE A 265 2.22 17.72 -7.58
CA ILE A 265 0.96 17.31 -6.93
C ILE A 265 -0.07 16.89 -7.98
N ILE A 266 -0.71 15.76 -7.72
CA ILE A 266 -1.98 15.36 -8.36
C ILE A 266 -2.96 15.15 -7.21
N ALA A 267 -4.14 15.76 -7.25
CA ALA A 267 -5.15 15.65 -6.21
C ALA A 267 -6.47 15.13 -6.80
N ALA A 268 -7.28 14.50 -5.95
CA ALA A 268 -8.61 14.02 -6.30
C ALA A 268 -9.62 14.29 -5.16
#